data_d65b1f90d19c9ab4f17078ccee9a2a47
#
_entry.id   d65b1f90d19c9ab4f17078ccee9a2a47
#
_cell.length_a   1.000
_cell.length_b   1.000
_cell.length_c   1.000
_cell.angle_alpha   90.00
_cell.angle_beta   90.00
_cell.angle_gamma   90.00
#
_symmetry.space_group_name_H-M   'P 1'
#
loop_
_entity.id
_entity.type
_entity.pdbx_description
1 polymer ?
#
loop_
_entity_poly.entity_id
_entity_poly.type
_entity_poly.pdbx_seq_one_letter_code
_entity_poly.pdbx_strand_id
1 'polypeptide(L)'
;MKTKNLMTLLLAAIVALQFNNGLIAQEMNKMWGEQSAGNTEVKRGRFFDWGNYAMFIHWGLYSQLANKWDGATYYGNSEWIMNKNMAGIPLDEYKAVAKSFNPDKFDAKQFAQLAKDAGMKYIIITSKHHDGFAMYHSQCNKFNIVDATPFKRDPMKELSEACKELGLGFGFYYSHNQDWTYPGGTSGPKVDHEGNPKTFDDYFVEKCLPQVEEITKNYGEIELIWFDTPGRMPKQYAKQLVEVVHRNQPRALVSGRVGFGLGDYRTFGDMEVPLENVEGLWEGVDVTNDSWGFAWYDQNWKTPKQILGYLIATIARGGTYMLNVGPDPSGQIPEMAQISLRTAGEWIARYPQVIYSAESSPWKHALPWGDVVVNDGKIYLAVFDWSSYGKLYLPGLKSEITSVKLLTGNKSQKLNFTREGNLTIINTPCPKPEKLVSVIEVSIKGDIEVDNTLFVDPELGLKISTKFSTPENCNVKYKGWLEKYGEWKHIYQIGDWNDKSSTTWNFEIMTPGRYFVELTATGTGNRVWNVMTDEGFEIQNRQNTSSIYHTQPIGWVNFKTAGKHSLTVRIPEGERANTSLAEIKLTPFE
;
A
#
# COMPACT_ATOMS: atom_id res chain seq x y z
N MET A 1 -9.67 -45.88 37.92
CA MET A 1 -9.88 -44.44 38.13
C MET A 1 -8.69 -43.54 37.74
N LYS A 2 -7.44 -44.01 37.78
CA LYS A 2 -6.25 -43.17 37.45
C LYS A 2 -6.03 -42.86 35.94
N THR A 3 -6.50 -43.72 35.04
CA THR A 3 -6.34 -43.55 33.59
C THR A 3 -7.31 -42.54 32.96
N LYS A 4 -8.52 -42.36 33.51
CA LYS A 4 -9.49 -41.37 33.02
C LYS A 4 -9.05 -39.93 33.32
N ASN A 5 -8.43 -39.68 34.47
CA ASN A 5 -7.97 -38.35 34.87
C ASN A 5 -6.75 -37.90 34.05
N LEU A 6 -5.87 -38.84 33.60
CA LEU A 6 -4.72 -38.50 32.76
C LEU A 6 -5.14 -38.11 31.35
N MET A 7 -6.16 -38.78 30.81
CA MET A 7 -6.69 -38.49 29.49
C MET A 7 -7.44 -37.16 29.45
N THR A 8 -8.15 -36.79 30.52
CA THR A 8 -8.83 -35.50 30.67
C THR A 8 -7.83 -34.33 30.82
N LEU A 9 -6.73 -34.56 31.54
CA LEU A 9 -5.64 -33.57 31.65
C LEU A 9 -4.86 -33.40 30.35
N LEU A 10 -4.64 -34.47 29.58
CA LEU A 10 -4.03 -34.37 28.24
C LEU A 10 -4.96 -33.64 27.25
N LEU A 11 -6.26 -33.92 27.26
CA LEU A 11 -7.22 -33.18 26.41
C LEU A 11 -7.31 -31.72 26.80
N ALA A 12 -7.31 -31.40 28.11
CA ALA A 12 -7.29 -30.00 28.57
C ALA A 12 -5.99 -29.27 28.19
N ALA A 13 -4.84 -29.94 28.22
CA ALA A 13 -3.55 -29.41 27.80
C ALA A 13 -3.49 -29.22 26.28
N ILE A 14 -4.05 -30.12 25.47
CA ILE A 14 -4.14 -30.02 24.02
C ILE A 14 -5.09 -28.87 23.62
N VAL A 15 -6.24 -28.75 24.30
CA VAL A 15 -7.18 -27.65 24.09
C VAL A 15 -6.54 -26.29 24.49
N ALA A 16 -5.84 -26.23 25.62
CA ALA A 16 -5.13 -25.04 26.06
C ALA A 16 -3.98 -24.67 25.11
N LEU A 17 -3.26 -25.65 24.54
CA LEU A 17 -2.23 -25.44 23.49
C LEU A 17 -2.84 -24.99 22.15
N GLN A 18 -4.02 -25.50 21.79
CA GLN A 18 -4.74 -25.06 20.60
C GLN A 18 -5.32 -23.66 20.78
N PHE A 19 -5.83 -23.31 21.99
CA PHE A 19 -6.27 -21.94 22.30
C PHE A 19 -5.10 -20.95 22.33
N ASN A 20 -3.95 -21.32 22.90
CA ASN A 20 -2.74 -20.47 22.85
C ASN A 20 -2.19 -20.32 21.43
N ASN A 21 -2.18 -21.39 20.64
CA ASN A 21 -1.76 -21.32 19.24
C ASN A 21 -2.75 -20.51 18.38
N GLY A 22 -4.05 -20.56 18.67
CA GLY A 22 -5.07 -19.74 18.02
C GLY A 22 -4.94 -18.25 18.37
N LEU A 23 -4.69 -17.93 19.64
CA LEU A 23 -4.43 -16.54 20.09
C LEU A 23 -3.12 -16.00 19.54
N ILE A 24 -2.06 -16.81 19.51
CA ILE A 24 -0.77 -16.44 18.91
C ILE A 24 -0.90 -16.27 17.38
N ALA A 25 -1.66 -17.13 16.69
CA ALA A 25 -1.93 -17.00 15.27
C ALA A 25 -2.79 -15.76 14.96
N GLN A 26 -3.75 -15.43 15.83
CA GLN A 26 -4.57 -14.23 15.71
C GLN A 26 -3.76 -12.96 15.98
N GLU A 27 -2.81 -12.96 16.90
CA GLU A 27 -1.87 -11.85 17.13
C GLU A 27 -0.78 -11.76 16.04
N MET A 28 -0.38 -12.87 15.43
CA MET A 28 0.63 -12.89 14.35
C MET A 28 0.11 -12.43 12.98
N ASN A 29 -1.19 -12.57 12.70
CA ASN A 29 -1.81 -12.03 11.48
C ASN A 29 -1.90 -10.49 11.46
N LYS A 30 -1.35 -9.83 12.48
CA LYS A 30 -1.31 -8.38 12.66
C LYS A 30 0.03 -7.75 12.24
N MET A 31 0.78 -8.45 11.41
CA MET A 31 2.12 -8.01 10.95
C MET A 31 2.10 -6.62 10.31
N TRP A 32 1.00 -6.27 9.64
CA TRP A 32 0.83 -5.02 8.92
C TRP A 32 0.22 -3.89 9.76
N GLY A 33 -0.13 -4.12 11.02
CA GLY A 33 -0.71 -3.08 11.89
C GLY A 33 -2.18 -2.76 11.63
N GLU A 34 -2.91 -3.64 10.93
CA GLU A 34 -4.32 -3.45 10.54
C GLU A 34 -5.27 -3.32 11.74
N GLN A 35 -4.78 -3.61 12.93
CA GLN A 35 -5.57 -3.58 14.16
C GLN A 35 -5.27 -2.39 15.06
N SER A 36 -4.30 -1.58 14.70
CA SER A 36 -4.20 -0.28 15.32
C SER A 36 -5.47 0.48 14.94
N ALA A 37 -6.37 0.65 15.90
CA ALA A 37 -7.51 1.53 15.70
C ALA A 37 -6.92 2.89 15.43
N GLY A 38 -7.25 3.48 14.28
CA GLY A 38 -6.97 4.88 14.05
C GLY A 38 -7.64 5.64 15.19
N ASN A 39 -6.86 6.14 16.11
CA ASN A 39 -7.39 6.88 17.24
C ASN A 39 -7.74 8.28 16.74
N THR A 40 -9.00 8.48 16.38
CA THR A 40 -9.54 9.76 15.92
C THR A 40 -9.45 10.87 16.99
N GLU A 41 -9.18 10.49 18.25
CA GLU A 41 -9.02 11.45 19.36
C GLU A 41 -7.57 11.94 19.53
N VAL A 42 -6.58 11.26 18.94
CA VAL A 42 -5.19 11.69 19.03
C VAL A 42 -4.94 12.74 17.97
N LYS A 43 -5.03 14.00 18.34
CA LYS A 43 -4.53 15.16 17.57
C LYS A 43 -2.98 15.18 17.55
N ARG A 44 -2.37 14.03 17.28
CA ARG A 44 -0.94 13.88 17.11
C ARG A 44 -0.64 13.86 15.61
N GLY A 45 0.42 14.54 15.23
CA GLY A 45 0.90 14.59 13.87
C GLY A 45 0.03 15.45 12.95
N ARG A 46 0.65 16.46 12.37
CA ARG A 46 0.02 17.27 11.30
C ARG A 46 -0.16 16.50 10.01
N PHE A 47 0.37 15.32 9.97
CA PHE A 47 0.49 14.40 8.86
C PHE A 47 -0.86 14.04 8.23
N PHE A 48 -1.83 13.61 9.07
CA PHE A 48 -3.14 13.20 8.60
C PHE A 48 -4.10 14.38 8.38
N ASP A 49 -3.76 15.57 8.90
CA ASP A 49 -4.64 16.74 8.81
C ASP A 49 -4.41 17.54 7.50
N TRP A 50 -3.21 17.50 6.92
CA TRP A 50 -2.90 18.35 5.76
C TRP A 50 -1.88 17.76 4.78
N GLY A 51 -1.15 16.73 5.17
CA GLY A 51 -0.02 16.22 4.40
C GLY A 51 -0.44 15.29 3.27
N ASN A 52 -1.09 14.21 3.59
CA ASN A 52 -1.55 13.14 2.69
C ASN A 52 -0.48 12.53 1.76
N TYR A 53 0.74 13.08 1.70
CA TYR A 53 1.80 12.62 0.81
C TYR A 53 3.19 12.82 1.40
N ALA A 54 3.99 11.75 1.43
CA ALA A 54 5.33 11.72 2.01
C ALA A 54 6.34 10.96 1.15
N MET A 55 7.64 11.24 1.39
CA MET A 55 8.74 10.42 0.89
C MET A 55 9.15 9.40 1.94
N PHE A 56 9.23 8.15 1.53
CA PHE A 56 9.94 7.11 2.26
C PHE A 56 11.32 6.92 1.64
N ILE A 57 12.33 6.62 2.45
CA ILE A 57 13.68 6.38 1.93
C ILE A 57 14.22 5.10 2.56
N HIS A 58 14.40 4.05 1.72
CA HIS A 58 15.11 2.85 2.13
C HIS A 58 16.57 2.94 1.68
N TRP A 59 17.43 3.30 2.61
CA TRP A 59 18.86 3.48 2.36
C TRP A 59 19.68 2.90 3.50
N GLY A 60 20.65 2.06 3.16
CA GLY A 60 21.46 1.34 4.12
C GLY A 60 22.67 0.67 3.47
N LEU A 61 23.35 -0.15 4.23
CA LEU A 61 24.54 -0.87 3.75
C LEU A 61 24.22 -1.80 2.56
N TYR A 62 22.99 -2.31 2.48
CA TYR A 62 22.48 -3.10 1.35
C TYR A 62 22.48 -2.34 0.01
N SER A 63 22.41 -1.01 0.02
CA SER A 63 22.51 -0.19 -1.20
C SER A 63 23.88 -0.34 -1.87
N GLN A 64 24.96 -0.52 -1.09
CA GLN A 64 26.30 -0.78 -1.60
C GLN A 64 26.37 -2.07 -2.43
N LEU A 65 25.57 -3.06 -2.06
CA LEU A 65 25.52 -4.37 -2.75
C LEU A 65 24.61 -4.32 -3.99
N ALA A 66 23.59 -3.47 -3.99
CA ALA A 66 22.67 -3.30 -5.11
C ALA A 66 22.12 -4.65 -5.65
N ASN A 67 21.85 -5.62 -4.78
CA ASN A 67 21.45 -7.01 -5.08
C ASN A 67 22.51 -7.85 -5.85
N LYS A 68 23.79 -7.55 -5.67
CA LYS A 68 24.90 -8.36 -6.17
C LYS A 68 25.72 -8.90 -5.00
N TRP A 69 26.05 -10.18 -5.06
CA TRP A 69 26.94 -10.83 -4.11
C TRP A 69 27.68 -12.00 -4.76
N ASP A 70 28.98 -12.11 -4.53
CA ASP A 70 29.84 -13.20 -5.03
C ASP A 70 29.64 -13.50 -6.54
N GLY A 71 29.63 -12.45 -7.35
CA GLY A 71 29.42 -12.53 -8.81
C GLY A 71 28.01 -12.85 -9.27
N ALA A 72 27.07 -13.11 -8.36
CA ALA A 72 25.68 -13.42 -8.68
C ALA A 72 24.74 -12.21 -8.46
N THR A 73 23.61 -12.21 -9.16
CA THR A 73 22.49 -11.28 -8.93
C THR A 73 21.38 -11.99 -8.18
N TYR A 74 20.88 -11.36 -7.13
CA TYR A 74 19.77 -11.85 -6.32
C TYR A 74 18.53 -10.99 -6.57
N TYR A 75 17.43 -11.62 -7.02
CA TYR A 75 16.19 -10.92 -7.31
C TYR A 75 15.29 -10.85 -6.09
N GLY A 76 14.68 -9.69 -5.86
CA GLY A 76 13.82 -9.41 -4.72
C GLY A 76 14.17 -8.08 -4.05
N ASN A 77 13.66 -7.86 -2.86
CA ASN A 77 13.90 -6.65 -2.08
C ASN A 77 15.37 -6.54 -1.64
N SER A 78 16.07 -5.49 -2.05
CA SER A 78 17.52 -5.38 -1.87
C SER A 78 17.95 -5.24 -0.40
N GLU A 79 17.11 -4.69 0.45
CA GLU A 79 17.35 -4.59 1.89
C GLU A 79 17.33 -5.96 2.59
N TRP A 80 16.89 -7.02 1.88
CA TRP A 80 16.91 -8.41 2.34
C TRP A 80 18.11 -9.21 1.84
N ILE A 81 19.04 -8.63 1.09
CA ILE A 81 20.13 -9.37 0.43
C ILE A 81 20.98 -10.20 1.40
N MET A 82 21.22 -9.70 2.63
CA MET A 82 21.96 -10.44 3.66
C MET A 82 21.20 -11.69 4.11
N ASN A 83 19.87 -11.70 4.03
CA ASN A 83 19.04 -12.76 4.59
C ASN A 83 19.32 -14.11 3.92
N LYS A 84 19.24 -15.19 4.73
CA LYS A 84 19.44 -16.58 4.28
C LYS A 84 18.52 -17.03 3.13
N ASN A 85 17.37 -16.36 2.95
CA ASN A 85 16.43 -16.63 1.87
C ASN A 85 16.81 -15.93 0.55
N MET A 86 17.84 -15.08 0.57
CA MET A 86 18.43 -14.44 -0.61
C MET A 86 19.88 -14.87 -0.77
N ALA A 87 20.85 -13.97 -0.59
CA ALA A 87 22.26 -14.31 -0.73
C ALA A 87 22.82 -15.09 0.47
N GLY A 88 22.23 -14.95 1.66
CA GLY A 88 22.70 -15.62 2.86
C GLY A 88 24.10 -15.20 3.27
N ILE A 89 24.42 -13.91 3.16
CA ILE A 89 25.76 -13.37 3.35
C ILE A 89 26.23 -13.62 4.79
N PRO A 90 27.41 -14.24 4.99
CA PRO A 90 27.98 -14.42 6.32
C PRO A 90 28.15 -13.10 7.07
N LEU A 91 27.95 -13.13 8.39
CA LEU A 91 27.94 -11.94 9.25
C LEU A 91 29.20 -11.07 9.09
N ASP A 92 30.39 -11.68 9.14
CA ASP A 92 31.63 -10.93 9.08
C ASP A 92 31.90 -10.34 7.69
N GLU A 93 31.46 -11.05 6.64
CA GLU A 93 31.56 -10.58 5.26
C GLU A 93 30.58 -9.40 5.05
N TYR A 94 29.33 -9.49 5.55
CA TYR A 94 28.40 -8.38 5.48
C TYR A 94 28.91 -7.14 6.24
N LYS A 95 29.42 -7.32 7.46
CA LYS A 95 30.03 -6.22 8.23
C LYS A 95 31.21 -5.59 7.51
N ALA A 96 31.99 -6.39 6.78
CA ALA A 96 33.14 -5.89 6.01
C ALA A 96 32.72 -4.95 4.87
N VAL A 97 31.49 -5.06 4.32
CA VAL A 97 30.97 -4.16 3.29
C VAL A 97 30.99 -2.69 3.74
N ALA A 98 30.80 -2.42 5.04
CA ALA A 98 30.85 -1.08 5.60
C ALA A 98 32.17 -0.35 5.30
N LYS A 99 33.29 -1.07 5.17
CA LYS A 99 34.63 -0.49 4.86
C LYS A 99 34.71 0.14 3.47
N SER A 100 33.81 -0.25 2.55
CA SER A 100 33.73 0.28 1.19
C SER A 100 32.51 1.21 0.97
N PHE A 101 31.61 1.31 1.95
CA PHE A 101 30.42 2.15 1.83
C PHE A 101 30.77 3.62 2.04
N ASN A 102 30.90 4.35 0.94
CA ASN A 102 31.21 5.78 0.93
C ASN A 102 30.27 6.54 -0.01
N PRO A 103 29.05 6.88 0.43
CA PRO A 103 28.08 7.59 -0.41
C PRO A 103 28.42 9.10 -0.51
N ASP A 104 29.54 9.41 -1.14
CA ASP A 104 30.14 10.75 -1.20
C ASP A 104 29.30 11.79 -1.98
N LYS A 105 28.34 11.32 -2.79
CA LYS A 105 27.40 12.20 -3.52
C LYS A 105 26.10 12.47 -2.75
N PHE A 106 25.97 11.98 -1.53
CA PHE A 106 24.81 12.30 -0.70
C PHE A 106 24.73 13.79 -0.40
N ASP A 107 23.60 14.39 -0.73
CA ASP A 107 23.27 15.79 -0.46
C ASP A 107 21.87 15.87 0.17
N ALA A 108 21.82 16.16 1.46
CA ALA A 108 20.59 16.24 2.24
C ALA A 108 19.63 17.32 1.72
N LYS A 109 20.17 18.46 1.23
CA LYS A 109 19.35 19.54 0.69
C LYS A 109 18.69 19.14 -0.63
N GLN A 110 19.38 18.38 -1.49
CA GLN A 110 18.79 17.85 -2.71
C GLN A 110 17.68 16.85 -2.43
N PHE A 111 17.83 15.98 -1.41
CA PHE A 111 16.77 15.05 -0.98
C PHE A 111 15.54 15.79 -0.49
N ALA A 112 15.72 16.73 0.42
CA ALA A 112 14.61 17.52 0.96
C ALA A 112 13.96 18.40 -0.13
N GLN A 113 14.75 18.98 -1.04
CA GLN A 113 14.22 19.74 -2.16
C GLN A 113 13.42 18.87 -3.13
N LEU A 114 13.89 17.66 -3.45
CA LEU A 114 13.14 16.72 -4.28
C LEU A 114 11.78 16.37 -3.65
N ALA A 115 11.74 16.09 -2.36
CA ALA A 115 10.47 15.83 -1.66
C ALA A 115 9.53 17.03 -1.75
N LYS A 116 10.04 18.24 -1.55
CA LYS A 116 9.27 19.48 -1.69
C LYS A 116 8.77 19.70 -3.12
N ASP A 117 9.62 19.51 -4.12
CA ASP A 117 9.26 19.61 -5.54
C ASP A 117 8.21 18.59 -5.96
N ALA A 118 8.27 17.37 -5.36
CA ALA A 118 7.28 16.32 -5.55
C ALA A 118 5.93 16.61 -4.87
N GLY A 119 5.84 17.70 -4.07
CA GLY A 119 4.63 18.05 -3.32
C GLY A 119 4.48 17.30 -2.00
N MET A 120 5.50 16.57 -1.56
CA MET A 120 5.50 15.84 -0.28
C MET A 120 5.66 16.80 0.90
N LYS A 121 5.16 16.41 2.07
CA LYS A 121 5.13 17.25 3.27
C LYS A 121 6.08 16.80 4.36
N TYR A 122 6.55 15.55 4.30
CA TYR A 122 7.54 15.02 5.25
C TYR A 122 8.34 13.89 4.61
N ILE A 123 9.45 13.54 5.27
CA ILE A 123 10.37 12.47 4.87
C ILE A 123 10.52 11.50 6.03
N ILE A 124 10.38 10.22 5.74
CA ILE A 124 10.71 9.12 6.66
C ILE A 124 11.86 8.32 6.06
N ILE A 125 12.89 8.05 6.86
CA ILE A 125 14.10 7.38 6.39
C ILE A 125 14.51 6.23 7.30
N THR A 126 15.05 5.16 6.73
CA THR A 126 15.58 4.02 7.48
C THR A 126 16.77 4.43 8.36
N SER A 127 16.53 4.58 9.66
CA SER A 127 17.62 4.78 10.65
C SER A 127 18.39 3.48 10.92
N LYS A 128 17.68 2.34 10.98
CA LYS A 128 18.21 0.98 11.04
C LYS A 128 17.21 0.01 10.43
N HIS A 129 17.64 -0.75 9.41
CA HIS A 129 16.86 -1.83 8.83
C HIS A 129 17.13 -3.18 9.53
N HIS A 130 16.62 -4.29 9.02
CA HIS A 130 16.78 -5.64 9.58
C HIS A 130 18.22 -6.12 9.64
N ASP A 131 19.10 -5.61 8.78
CA ASP A 131 20.52 -5.88 8.75
C ASP A 131 21.29 -5.34 9.97
N GLY A 132 20.64 -4.52 10.78
CA GLY A 132 21.18 -3.99 12.02
C GLY A 132 22.20 -2.85 11.86
N PHE A 133 22.47 -2.38 10.63
CA PHE A 133 23.35 -1.25 10.38
C PHE A 133 22.63 0.07 10.66
N ALA A 134 23.21 0.91 11.52
CA ALA A 134 22.64 2.22 11.82
C ALA A 134 23.13 3.28 10.83
N MET A 135 22.23 3.95 10.14
CA MET A 135 22.51 5.02 9.19
C MET A 135 22.70 6.40 9.85
N TYR A 136 23.00 6.41 11.15
CA TYR A 136 23.24 7.59 11.97
C TYR A 136 24.35 7.30 13.00
N HIS A 137 24.86 8.31 13.70
CA HIS A 137 25.89 8.16 14.71
C HIS A 137 25.34 7.59 16.02
N SER A 138 25.13 6.28 16.07
CA SER A 138 24.69 5.59 17.30
C SER A 138 25.84 5.48 18.30
N GLN A 139 25.58 5.86 19.56
CA GLN A 139 26.55 5.78 20.65
C GLN A 139 26.59 4.38 21.28
N CYS A 140 25.47 3.66 21.25
CA CYS A 140 25.38 2.32 21.84
C CYS A 140 25.93 1.19 20.92
N ASN A 141 26.14 1.45 19.62
CA ASN A 141 26.63 0.44 18.68
C ASN A 141 27.53 1.02 17.60
N LYS A 142 28.75 0.46 17.45
CA LYS A 142 29.76 0.92 16.48
C LYS A 142 29.52 0.43 15.04
N PHE A 143 28.57 -0.46 14.81
CA PHE A 143 28.15 -0.84 13.46
C PHE A 143 27.17 0.20 12.91
N ASN A 144 27.71 1.38 12.62
CA ASN A 144 27.00 2.54 12.13
C ASN A 144 27.81 3.27 11.04
N ILE A 145 27.13 4.13 10.29
CA ILE A 145 27.71 4.82 9.12
C ILE A 145 28.88 5.75 9.48
N VAL A 146 28.90 6.31 10.68
CA VAL A 146 29.98 7.22 11.11
C VAL A 146 31.20 6.45 11.57
N ASP A 147 31.02 5.43 12.40
CA ASP A 147 32.14 4.68 12.98
C ASP A 147 32.72 3.62 12.02
N ALA A 148 31.86 2.89 11.29
CA ALA A 148 32.26 1.71 10.52
C ALA A 148 32.65 2.01 9.07
N THR A 149 32.32 3.20 8.52
CA THR A 149 32.53 3.52 7.10
C THR A 149 33.55 4.65 6.90
N PRO A 150 34.13 4.78 5.69
CA PRO A 150 34.95 5.96 5.34
C PRO A 150 34.15 7.26 5.23
N PHE A 151 32.82 7.22 5.10
CA PHE A 151 31.95 8.38 4.93
C PHE A 151 32.00 9.38 6.10
N LYS A 152 32.06 8.88 7.35
CA LYS A 152 32.27 9.68 8.57
C LYS A 152 31.26 10.83 8.83
N ARG A 153 30.14 10.85 8.14
CA ARG A 153 29.07 11.84 8.30
C ARG A 153 27.82 11.17 8.87
N ASP A 154 26.98 11.96 9.52
CA ASP A 154 25.64 11.56 9.99
C ASP A 154 24.56 12.07 9.03
N PRO A 155 24.13 11.27 8.05
CA PRO A 155 23.16 11.73 7.06
C PRO A 155 21.77 12.00 7.65
N MET A 156 21.42 11.38 8.78
CA MET A 156 20.14 11.63 9.45
C MET A 156 20.11 13.03 10.04
N LYS A 157 21.22 13.47 10.63
CA LYS A 157 21.36 14.84 11.15
C LYS A 157 21.26 15.87 10.03
N GLU A 158 22.02 15.67 8.98
CA GLU A 158 22.02 16.57 7.81
C GLU A 158 20.62 16.65 7.17
N LEU A 159 19.92 15.51 7.03
CA LEU A 159 18.60 15.48 6.41
C LEU A 159 17.52 16.11 7.32
N SER A 160 17.58 15.89 8.64
CA SER A 160 16.64 16.52 9.58
C SER A 160 16.77 18.05 9.57
N GLU A 161 18.01 18.56 9.50
CA GLU A 161 18.29 20.01 9.37
C GLU A 161 17.78 20.56 8.04
N ALA A 162 18.02 19.87 6.92
CA ALA A 162 17.52 20.26 5.60
C ALA A 162 15.98 20.25 5.52
N CYS A 163 15.32 19.27 6.10
CA CYS A 163 13.86 19.23 6.20
C CYS A 163 13.33 20.44 6.97
N LYS A 164 13.94 20.76 8.12
CA LYS A 164 13.58 21.93 8.93
C LYS A 164 13.75 23.24 8.15
N GLU A 165 14.86 23.43 7.41
CA GLU A 165 15.10 24.61 6.57
C GLU A 165 14.02 24.77 5.49
N LEU A 166 13.55 23.67 4.91
CA LEU A 166 12.55 23.70 3.83
C LEU A 166 11.09 23.62 4.31
N GLY A 167 10.86 23.52 5.61
CA GLY A 167 9.53 23.43 6.21
C GLY A 167 8.86 22.07 6.01
N LEU A 168 9.65 20.99 5.85
CA LEU A 168 9.20 19.61 5.77
C LEU A 168 9.24 18.95 7.15
N GLY A 169 8.30 18.06 7.43
CA GLY A 169 8.38 17.15 8.55
C GLY A 169 9.46 16.08 8.32
N PHE A 170 9.94 15.49 9.42
CA PHE A 170 10.98 14.46 9.39
C PHE A 170 10.65 13.34 10.38
N GLY A 171 11.04 12.12 10.08
CA GLY A 171 10.88 10.98 10.97
C GLY A 171 11.71 9.79 10.54
N PHE A 172 11.57 8.70 11.28
CA PHE A 172 12.42 7.53 11.11
C PHE A 172 11.63 6.25 10.91
N TYR A 173 12.15 5.38 10.05
CA TYR A 173 11.90 3.94 10.10
C TYR A 173 12.91 3.28 11.05
N TYR A 174 12.45 2.33 11.84
CA TYR A 174 13.30 1.53 12.71
C TYR A 174 12.81 0.07 12.80
N SER A 175 13.65 -0.88 12.40
CA SER A 175 13.40 -2.31 12.59
C SER A 175 13.66 -2.70 14.04
N HIS A 176 12.59 -2.87 14.83
CA HIS A 176 12.71 -3.04 16.27
C HIS A 176 12.88 -4.50 16.69
N ASN A 177 12.26 -5.46 15.99
CA ASN A 177 12.34 -6.88 16.33
C ASN A 177 13.49 -7.60 15.61
N GLN A 178 13.67 -7.33 14.33
CA GLN A 178 14.74 -7.96 13.55
C GLN A 178 16.06 -7.18 13.67
N ASP A 179 17.12 -7.94 13.91
CA ASP A 179 18.51 -7.47 13.81
C ASP A 179 19.40 -8.67 13.51
N TRP A 180 19.81 -8.80 12.25
CA TRP A 180 20.53 -9.98 11.76
C TRP A 180 22.01 -9.96 12.14
N THR A 181 22.52 -8.87 12.63
CA THR A 181 23.94 -8.65 12.93
C THR A 181 24.26 -8.51 14.42
N TYR A 182 23.23 -8.34 15.26
CA TYR A 182 23.42 -8.17 16.70
C TYR A 182 23.03 -9.43 17.49
N PRO A 183 23.87 -9.88 18.44
CA PRO A 183 23.54 -11.02 19.28
C PRO A 183 22.23 -10.84 20.05
N GLY A 184 21.36 -11.85 19.98
CA GLY A 184 20.03 -11.83 20.60
C GLY A 184 18.92 -11.21 19.73
N GLY A 185 19.23 -10.41 18.72
CA GLY A 185 18.23 -9.92 17.75
C GLY A 185 17.54 -11.07 17.01
N THR A 186 16.28 -10.86 16.60
CA THR A 186 15.57 -11.90 15.82
C THR A 186 16.31 -12.15 14.51
N SER A 187 16.61 -13.43 14.24
CA SER A 187 17.44 -13.92 13.14
C SER A 187 18.92 -13.53 13.22
N GLY A 188 19.37 -12.89 14.27
CA GLY A 188 20.76 -12.60 14.56
C GLY A 188 21.51 -13.76 15.27
N PRO A 189 22.80 -13.56 15.61
CA PRO A 189 23.61 -14.52 16.34
C PRO A 189 22.98 -14.86 17.71
N LYS A 190 23.21 -16.10 18.17
CA LYS A 190 22.73 -16.56 19.49
C LYS A 190 23.76 -16.38 20.60
N VAL A 191 24.99 -16.05 20.22
CA VAL A 191 26.10 -15.80 21.15
C VAL A 191 26.80 -14.52 20.73
N ASP A 192 27.46 -13.86 21.67
CA ASP A 192 28.35 -12.75 21.39
C ASP A 192 29.74 -13.24 20.88
N HIS A 193 30.66 -12.32 20.68
CA HIS A 193 32.02 -12.62 20.18
C HIS A 193 32.90 -13.43 21.17
N GLU A 194 32.50 -13.46 22.45
CA GLU A 194 33.15 -14.26 23.48
C GLU A 194 32.50 -15.64 23.63
N GLY A 195 31.40 -15.91 22.91
CA GLY A 195 30.64 -17.16 22.96
C GLY A 195 29.57 -17.19 24.04
N ASN A 196 29.30 -16.07 24.72
CA ASN A 196 28.23 -16.02 25.73
C ASN A 196 26.86 -16.00 25.06
N PRO A 197 25.89 -16.81 25.56
CA PRO A 197 24.52 -16.80 25.06
C PRO A 197 23.89 -15.41 25.21
N LYS A 198 23.18 -14.98 24.18
CA LYS A 198 22.42 -13.73 24.16
C LYS A 198 20.95 -13.99 23.82
N THR A 199 20.07 -13.31 24.52
CA THR A 199 18.62 -13.37 24.39
C THR A 199 18.08 -12.14 23.68
N PHE A 200 16.77 -12.15 23.38
CA PHE A 200 16.11 -10.95 22.86
C PHE A 200 16.10 -9.82 23.91
N ASP A 201 16.05 -10.13 25.20
CA ASP A 201 16.11 -9.15 26.28
C ASP A 201 17.44 -8.38 26.25
N ASP A 202 18.56 -9.11 26.04
CA ASP A 202 19.89 -8.48 25.93
C ASP A 202 19.93 -7.52 24.74
N TYR A 203 19.48 -7.97 23.55
CA TYR A 203 19.40 -7.11 22.36
C TYR A 203 18.52 -5.88 22.61
N PHE A 204 17.35 -6.08 23.23
CA PHE A 204 16.41 -5.00 23.45
C PHE A 204 17.01 -3.92 24.37
N VAL A 205 17.62 -4.32 25.47
CA VAL A 205 18.19 -3.40 26.47
C VAL A 205 19.52 -2.79 26.00
N GLU A 206 20.37 -3.57 25.33
CA GLU A 206 21.71 -3.13 24.94
C GLU A 206 21.71 -2.30 23.63
N LYS A 207 20.74 -2.51 22.73
CA LYS A 207 20.73 -1.87 21.41
C LYS A 207 19.38 -1.25 21.03
N CYS A 208 18.30 -2.02 21.01
CA CYS A 208 17.04 -1.57 20.43
C CYS A 208 16.47 -0.33 21.16
N LEU A 209 16.27 -0.43 22.47
CA LEU A 209 15.75 0.63 23.29
C LEU A 209 16.66 1.88 23.32
N PRO A 210 17.99 1.74 23.54
CA PRO A 210 18.90 2.88 23.44
C PRO A 210 18.88 3.58 22.08
N GLN A 211 18.84 2.83 20.97
CA GLN A 211 18.78 3.43 19.64
C GLN A 211 17.47 4.20 19.41
N VAL A 212 16.33 3.71 19.89
CA VAL A 212 15.06 4.46 19.81
C VAL A 212 15.10 5.72 20.69
N GLU A 213 15.74 5.66 21.85
CA GLU A 213 16.02 6.87 22.67
C GLU A 213 16.89 7.88 21.91
N GLU A 214 17.96 7.43 21.23
CA GLU A 214 18.86 8.30 20.45
C GLU A 214 18.10 9.02 19.32
N ILE A 215 17.37 8.30 18.47
CA ILE A 215 16.68 8.90 17.31
C ILE A 215 15.51 9.80 17.73
N THR A 216 14.89 9.56 18.88
CA THR A 216 13.80 10.40 19.37
C THR A 216 14.28 11.64 20.14
N LYS A 217 15.58 11.73 20.51
CA LYS A 217 16.13 12.87 21.28
C LYS A 217 17.05 13.77 20.47
N ASN A 218 17.81 13.23 19.50
CA ASN A 218 18.99 13.90 18.97
C ASN A 218 18.75 14.62 17.62
N TYR A 219 17.57 14.49 17.01
CA TYR A 219 17.29 14.94 15.63
C TYR A 219 16.18 16.01 15.55
N GLY A 220 15.90 16.70 16.67
CA GLY A 220 14.86 17.73 16.75
C GLY A 220 13.45 17.16 16.86
N GLU A 221 12.46 17.92 16.40
CA GLU A 221 11.06 17.47 16.35
C GLU A 221 10.87 16.51 15.20
N ILE A 222 10.25 15.34 15.46
CA ILE A 222 9.95 14.32 14.47
C ILE A 222 8.43 14.10 14.35
N GLU A 223 7.97 13.78 13.16
CA GLU A 223 6.55 13.58 12.87
C GLU A 223 6.09 12.16 13.23
N LEU A 224 6.91 11.14 12.97
CA LEU A 224 6.57 9.75 13.28
C LEU A 224 7.80 8.83 13.42
N ILE A 225 7.60 7.72 14.12
CA ILE A 225 8.49 6.55 14.07
C ILE A 225 7.73 5.40 13.38
N TRP A 226 8.29 4.94 12.28
CA TRP A 226 7.80 3.81 11.51
C TRP A 226 8.50 2.52 11.95
N PHE A 227 7.90 1.79 12.87
CA PHE A 227 8.36 0.45 13.27
C PHE A 227 7.95 -0.58 12.21
N ASP A 228 8.68 -1.70 12.11
CA ASP A 228 8.40 -2.71 11.12
C ASP A 228 8.59 -4.14 11.64
N THR A 229 7.82 -5.07 11.08
CA THR A 229 7.89 -6.51 11.32
C THR A 229 7.99 -6.89 12.81
N PRO A 230 6.96 -6.64 13.62
CA PRO A 230 6.97 -6.93 15.07
C PRO A 230 7.20 -8.42 15.39
N GLY A 231 6.87 -9.31 14.46
CA GLY A 231 7.13 -10.75 14.56
C GLY A 231 6.62 -11.36 15.86
N ARG A 232 7.52 -12.07 16.56
CA ARG A 232 7.23 -12.72 17.84
C ARG A 232 7.75 -11.96 19.06
N MET A 233 8.05 -10.67 18.90
CA MET A 233 8.50 -9.84 20.01
C MET A 233 7.44 -9.82 21.12
N PRO A 234 7.80 -9.95 22.41
CA PRO A 234 6.84 -9.83 23.50
C PRO A 234 6.20 -8.44 23.59
N LYS A 235 4.89 -8.40 23.88
CA LYS A 235 4.10 -7.16 23.93
C LYS A 235 4.67 -6.08 24.84
N GLN A 236 5.33 -6.48 25.93
CA GLN A 236 5.93 -5.54 26.90
C GLN A 236 6.99 -4.63 26.24
N TYR A 237 7.75 -5.13 25.26
CA TYR A 237 8.77 -4.33 24.59
C TYR A 237 8.16 -3.35 23.60
N ALA A 238 7.11 -3.77 22.87
CA ALA A 238 6.35 -2.85 22.03
C ALA A 238 5.76 -1.68 22.85
N LYS A 239 5.21 -1.95 24.04
CA LYS A 239 4.74 -0.90 24.96
C LYS A 239 5.85 0.06 25.36
N GLN A 240 7.03 -0.45 25.77
CA GLN A 240 8.16 0.38 26.15
C GLN A 240 8.61 1.29 25.00
N LEU A 241 8.65 0.78 23.75
CA LEU A 241 8.99 1.58 22.59
C LEU A 241 7.98 2.70 22.36
N VAL A 242 6.67 2.42 22.43
CA VAL A 242 5.62 3.44 22.29
C VAL A 242 5.75 4.51 23.41
N GLU A 243 5.96 4.08 24.66
CA GLU A 243 6.16 4.98 25.81
C GLU A 243 7.37 5.88 25.63
N VAL A 244 8.50 5.35 25.12
CA VAL A 244 9.70 6.13 24.83
C VAL A 244 9.43 7.17 23.74
N VAL A 245 8.82 6.77 22.64
CA VAL A 245 8.52 7.71 21.55
C VAL A 245 7.62 8.85 22.07
N HIS A 246 6.51 8.54 22.73
CA HIS A 246 5.57 9.56 23.19
C HIS A 246 6.13 10.43 24.33
N ARG A 247 7.02 9.89 25.17
CA ARG A 247 7.70 10.66 26.21
C ARG A 247 8.66 11.69 25.62
N ASN A 248 9.46 11.29 24.63
CA ASN A 248 10.48 12.14 24.03
C ASN A 248 9.89 13.07 22.94
N GLN A 249 8.87 12.60 22.24
CA GLN A 249 8.20 13.27 21.11
C GLN A 249 6.67 13.17 21.26
N PRO A 250 6.05 14.01 22.13
CA PRO A 250 4.61 13.87 22.44
C PRO A 250 3.66 14.05 21.25
N ARG A 251 4.14 14.64 20.15
CA ARG A 251 3.39 14.87 18.92
C ARG A 251 3.66 13.85 17.83
N ALA A 252 4.72 13.04 17.97
CA ALA A 252 5.06 12.03 16.98
C ALA A 252 4.07 10.87 16.99
N LEU A 253 3.78 10.36 15.81
CA LEU A 253 2.97 9.15 15.61
C LEU A 253 3.83 7.89 15.67
N VAL A 254 3.25 6.81 16.12
CA VAL A 254 3.82 5.47 16.08
C VAL A 254 3.04 4.62 15.08
N SER A 255 3.73 4.03 14.10
CA SER A 255 3.09 3.16 13.11
C SER A 255 2.46 1.92 13.74
N GLY A 256 1.39 1.41 13.13
CA GLY A 256 0.71 0.19 13.56
C GLY A 256 1.61 -1.04 13.57
N ARG A 257 2.68 -1.03 12.78
CA ARG A 257 3.66 -2.12 12.72
C ARG A 257 4.59 -2.21 13.95
N VAL A 258 4.39 -1.36 14.97
CA VAL A 258 4.96 -1.64 16.30
C VAL A 258 4.37 -2.93 16.90
N GLY A 259 3.19 -3.32 16.46
CA GLY A 259 2.50 -4.56 16.80
C GLY A 259 1.49 -4.41 17.93
N PHE A 260 0.71 -5.48 18.16
CA PHE A 260 -0.25 -5.63 19.25
C PHE A 260 -1.37 -4.57 19.31
N GLY A 261 -1.63 -3.87 18.21
CA GLY A 261 -2.59 -2.77 18.17
C GLY A 261 -2.18 -1.55 18.99
N LEU A 262 -0.89 -1.37 19.24
CA LEU A 262 -0.35 -0.27 20.06
C LEU A 262 0.01 0.98 19.26
N GLY A 263 -0.01 0.92 17.93
CA GLY A 263 0.27 2.08 17.08
C GLY A 263 -0.87 3.09 17.06
N ASP A 264 -0.55 4.32 16.69
CA ASP A 264 -1.49 5.44 16.59
C ASP A 264 -2.34 5.37 15.30
N TYR A 265 -1.88 4.69 14.27
CA TYR A 265 -2.56 4.54 12.98
C TYR A 265 -2.29 3.16 12.36
N ARG A 266 -3.14 2.75 11.39
CA ARG A 266 -2.98 1.48 10.66
C ARG A 266 -2.03 1.62 9.50
N THR A 267 -1.34 0.53 9.16
CA THR A 267 -0.73 0.31 7.85
C THR A 267 -1.36 -0.93 7.22
N PHE A 268 -1.47 -0.95 5.91
CA PHE A 268 -1.86 -2.15 5.17
C PHE A 268 -0.62 -2.93 4.70
N GLY A 269 -0.82 -3.92 3.83
CA GLY A 269 0.27 -4.61 3.16
C GLY A 269 1.11 -3.66 2.31
N ASP A 270 2.36 -4.03 2.05
CA ASP A 270 3.24 -3.24 1.19
C ASP A 270 2.62 -3.12 -0.21
N MET A 271 2.59 -1.90 -0.77
CA MET A 271 2.01 -1.59 -2.08
C MET A 271 0.50 -1.89 -2.17
N GLU A 272 -0.20 -1.94 -1.05
CA GLU A 272 -1.63 -2.20 -0.99
C GLU A 272 -2.43 -0.89 -0.93
N VAL A 273 -3.39 -0.75 -1.84
CA VAL A 273 -4.45 0.27 -1.75
C VAL A 273 -5.78 -0.46 -1.56
N PRO A 274 -6.51 -0.20 -0.47
CA PRO A 274 -7.82 -0.79 -0.24
C PRO A 274 -8.79 -0.48 -1.38
N LEU A 275 -9.67 -1.43 -1.70
CA LEU A 275 -10.69 -1.25 -2.74
C LEU A 275 -11.89 -0.42 -2.28
N GLU A 276 -12.08 -0.31 -0.97
CA GLU A 276 -13.17 0.42 -0.32
C GLU A 276 -12.62 1.42 0.69
N ASN A 277 -13.44 2.40 1.05
CA ASN A 277 -13.10 3.36 2.10
C ASN A 277 -12.79 2.65 3.42
N VAL A 278 -11.78 3.15 4.11
CA VAL A 278 -11.32 2.63 5.40
C VAL A 278 -11.54 3.69 6.47
N GLU A 279 -12.22 3.31 7.54
CA GLU A 279 -12.43 4.19 8.69
C GLU A 279 -11.18 4.31 9.57
N GLY A 280 -10.96 5.48 10.15
CA GLY A 280 -9.84 5.79 11.03
C GLY A 280 -8.56 6.13 10.27
N LEU A 281 -7.51 6.49 11.00
CA LEU A 281 -6.23 6.87 10.42
C LEU A 281 -5.49 5.65 9.84
N TRP A 282 -5.07 5.73 8.60
CA TRP A 282 -4.27 4.69 7.96
C TRP A 282 -3.32 5.25 6.90
N GLU A 283 -2.30 4.49 6.60
CA GLU A 283 -1.25 4.83 5.65
C GLU A 283 -1.05 3.70 4.65
N GLY A 284 -0.99 4.04 3.37
CA GLY A 284 -0.51 3.19 2.29
C GLY A 284 0.95 3.50 2.00
N VAL A 285 1.76 2.45 1.88
CA VAL A 285 3.17 2.55 1.53
C VAL A 285 3.44 1.87 0.19
N ASP A 286 4.25 2.51 -0.65
CA ASP A 286 4.55 2.02 -2.00
C ASP A 286 5.97 2.42 -2.40
N VAL A 287 6.45 1.91 -3.53
CA VAL A 287 7.77 2.17 -4.09
C VAL A 287 7.70 2.83 -5.46
N THR A 288 8.72 3.58 -5.83
CA THR A 288 8.83 4.19 -7.17
C THR A 288 9.13 3.18 -8.28
N ASN A 289 9.61 1.99 -7.92
CA ASN A 289 9.95 0.86 -8.78
C ASN A 289 9.37 -0.44 -8.18
N ASP A 290 10.14 -1.53 -8.02
CA ASP A 290 9.67 -2.79 -7.43
C ASP A 290 10.30 -3.07 -6.05
N SER A 291 11.58 -2.72 -5.87
CA SER A 291 12.34 -2.95 -4.62
C SER A 291 12.34 -1.73 -3.71
N TRP A 292 12.33 -1.94 -2.38
CA TRP A 292 12.43 -0.85 -1.40
C TRP A 292 13.81 -0.19 -1.43
N GLY A 293 14.88 -0.95 -1.24
CA GLY A 293 16.24 -0.47 -1.41
C GLY A 293 16.67 -0.51 -2.87
N PHE A 294 17.82 0.08 -3.19
CA PHE A 294 18.34 0.13 -4.55
C PHE A 294 18.76 -1.27 -5.05
N ALA A 295 18.20 -1.68 -6.17
CA ALA A 295 18.58 -2.87 -6.93
C ALA A 295 18.99 -2.48 -8.35
N TRP A 296 20.19 -2.86 -8.78
CA TRP A 296 20.78 -2.41 -10.06
C TRP A 296 19.94 -2.78 -11.30
N TYR A 297 19.21 -3.89 -11.23
CA TYR A 297 18.38 -4.41 -12.34
C TYR A 297 16.98 -3.82 -12.38
N ASP A 298 16.54 -3.21 -11.29
CA ASP A 298 15.17 -2.72 -11.14
C ASP A 298 14.99 -1.39 -11.87
N GLN A 299 14.44 -1.49 -13.07
CA GLN A 299 14.17 -0.38 -13.98
C GLN A 299 12.67 -0.20 -14.26
N ASN A 300 11.81 -0.83 -13.45
CA ASN A 300 10.35 -0.76 -13.60
C ASN A 300 9.77 0.49 -12.91
N TRP A 301 10.19 1.65 -13.36
CA TRP A 301 9.82 2.93 -12.75
C TRP A 301 8.34 3.28 -12.96
N LYS A 302 7.65 3.63 -11.89
CA LYS A 302 6.30 4.20 -11.97
C LYS A 302 6.31 5.52 -12.74
N THR A 303 5.38 5.63 -13.69
CA THR A 303 5.13 6.87 -14.41
C THR A 303 4.46 7.91 -13.48
N PRO A 304 4.55 9.21 -13.78
CA PRO A 304 3.84 10.23 -13.01
C PRO A 304 2.33 9.99 -12.90
N LYS A 305 1.70 9.45 -13.96
CA LYS A 305 0.26 9.09 -13.95
C LYS A 305 -0.02 7.97 -12.94
N GLN A 306 0.84 6.96 -12.84
CA GLN A 306 0.70 5.87 -11.86
C GLN A 306 0.89 6.38 -10.42
N ILE A 307 1.91 7.23 -10.18
CA ILE A 307 2.13 7.85 -8.87
C ILE A 307 0.88 8.62 -8.42
N LEU A 308 0.33 9.48 -9.29
CA LEU A 308 -0.90 10.22 -9.00
C LEU A 308 -2.09 9.28 -8.80
N GLY A 309 -2.15 8.16 -9.53
CA GLY A 309 -3.18 7.14 -9.38
C GLY A 309 -3.21 6.54 -7.98
N TYR A 310 -2.08 6.04 -7.51
CA TYR A 310 -1.96 5.47 -6.16
C TYR A 310 -2.20 6.51 -5.06
N LEU A 311 -1.63 7.71 -5.20
CA LEU A 311 -1.83 8.81 -4.25
C LEU A 311 -3.32 9.20 -4.13
N ILE A 312 -3.99 9.47 -5.24
CA ILE A 312 -5.39 9.90 -5.25
C ILE A 312 -6.30 8.76 -4.79
N ALA A 313 -6.04 7.51 -5.21
CA ALA A 313 -6.79 6.35 -4.75
C ALA A 313 -6.67 6.17 -3.23
N THR A 314 -5.48 6.34 -2.66
CA THR A 314 -5.25 6.26 -1.21
C THR A 314 -6.05 7.33 -0.46
N ILE A 315 -5.99 8.58 -0.92
CA ILE A 315 -6.75 9.69 -0.32
C ILE A 315 -8.26 9.45 -0.46
N ALA A 316 -8.72 9.01 -1.63
CA ALA A 316 -10.12 8.70 -1.87
C ALA A 316 -10.66 7.58 -0.96
N ARG A 317 -9.78 6.72 -0.43
CA ARG A 317 -10.15 5.68 0.57
C ARG A 317 -9.93 6.15 2.01
N GLY A 318 -9.54 7.41 2.24
CA GLY A 318 -9.38 8.03 3.56
C GLY A 318 -7.99 7.84 4.18
N GLY A 319 -6.97 7.50 3.39
CA GLY A 319 -5.62 7.29 3.87
C GLY A 319 -4.62 8.36 3.45
N THR A 320 -3.40 8.22 3.94
CA THR A 320 -2.22 8.98 3.51
C THR A 320 -1.29 8.07 2.71
N TYR A 321 -0.50 8.64 1.82
CA TYR A 321 0.36 7.89 0.93
C TYR A 321 1.83 8.22 1.15
N MET A 322 2.65 7.21 1.37
CA MET A 322 4.09 7.33 1.53
C MET A 322 4.80 6.55 0.42
N LEU A 323 5.52 7.27 -0.45
CA LEU A 323 6.16 6.73 -1.64
C LEU A 323 7.67 6.64 -1.45
N ASN A 324 8.21 5.43 -1.60
CA ASN A 324 9.60 5.12 -1.35
C ASN A 324 10.53 5.40 -2.54
N VAL A 325 11.72 5.84 -2.21
CA VAL A 325 12.90 5.86 -3.07
C VAL A 325 14.04 5.08 -2.42
N GLY A 326 14.83 4.38 -3.24
CA GLY A 326 16.03 3.66 -2.80
C GLY A 326 17.29 4.36 -3.36
N PRO A 327 18.05 5.11 -2.56
CA PRO A 327 19.31 5.70 -3.00
C PRO A 327 20.36 4.66 -3.39
N ASP A 328 21.11 4.94 -4.44
CA ASP A 328 22.17 4.10 -4.99
C ASP A 328 23.43 4.06 -4.10
N PRO A 329 24.45 3.25 -4.43
CA PRO A 329 25.69 3.17 -3.65
C PRO A 329 26.41 4.51 -3.47
N SER A 330 26.26 5.46 -4.39
CA SER A 330 26.86 6.80 -4.29
C SER A 330 26.10 7.75 -3.36
N GLY A 331 24.90 7.36 -2.91
CA GLY A 331 24.01 8.18 -2.10
C GLY A 331 23.08 9.08 -2.92
N GLN A 332 22.85 8.78 -4.20
CA GLN A 332 21.94 9.55 -5.05
C GLN A 332 20.61 8.80 -5.24
N ILE A 333 19.51 9.54 -5.25
CA ILE A 333 18.20 9.00 -5.68
C ILE A 333 18.26 8.82 -7.22
N PRO A 334 17.87 7.63 -7.76
CA PRO A 334 17.89 7.38 -9.19
C PRO A 334 17.16 8.43 -10.01
N GLU A 335 17.74 8.82 -11.14
CA GLU A 335 17.25 9.94 -11.98
C GLU A 335 15.80 9.73 -12.45
N MET A 336 15.44 8.50 -12.84
CA MET A 336 14.07 8.19 -13.29
C MET A 336 13.02 8.38 -12.18
N ALA A 337 13.37 8.05 -10.93
CA ALA A 337 12.51 8.35 -9.79
C ALA A 337 12.34 9.87 -9.62
N GLN A 338 13.44 10.64 -9.69
CA GLN A 338 13.39 12.09 -9.56
C GLN A 338 12.52 12.73 -10.64
N ILE A 339 12.64 12.31 -11.91
CA ILE A 339 11.82 12.81 -13.02
C ILE A 339 10.33 12.55 -12.78
N SER A 340 9.98 11.30 -12.42
CA SER A 340 8.59 10.94 -12.17
C SER A 340 7.99 11.72 -10.99
N LEU A 341 8.76 11.87 -9.90
CA LEU A 341 8.34 12.60 -8.71
C LEU A 341 8.12 14.09 -8.99
N ARG A 342 9.08 14.77 -9.66
CA ARG A 342 8.94 16.20 -10.01
C ARG A 342 7.76 16.43 -10.95
N THR A 343 7.58 15.56 -11.95
CA THR A 343 6.46 15.69 -12.90
C THR A 343 5.11 15.49 -12.21
N ALA A 344 5.00 14.56 -11.25
CA ALA A 344 3.81 14.43 -10.43
C ALA A 344 3.61 15.67 -9.53
N GLY A 345 4.69 16.20 -8.95
CA GLY A 345 4.67 17.40 -8.13
C GLY A 345 4.21 18.66 -8.88
N GLU A 346 4.60 18.83 -10.15
CA GLU A 346 4.09 19.89 -11.00
C GLU A 346 2.58 19.82 -11.21
N TRP A 347 2.03 18.60 -11.31
CA TRP A 347 0.58 18.41 -11.37
C TRP A 347 -0.07 18.76 -10.03
N ILE A 348 0.49 18.29 -8.91
CA ILE A 348 -0.01 18.58 -7.55
C ILE A 348 -0.02 20.10 -7.28
N ALA A 349 1.01 20.81 -7.70
CA ALA A 349 1.08 22.28 -7.57
C ALA A 349 -0.04 23.01 -8.33
N ARG A 350 -0.55 22.42 -9.41
CA ARG A 350 -1.69 22.97 -10.16
C ARG A 350 -3.05 22.59 -9.58
N TYR A 351 -3.14 21.47 -8.87
CA TYR A 351 -4.39 20.92 -8.32
C TYR A 351 -4.25 20.53 -6.83
N PRO A 352 -3.73 21.45 -5.96
CA PRO A 352 -3.43 21.13 -4.57
C PRO A 352 -4.65 20.68 -3.76
N GLN A 353 -5.85 21.13 -4.13
CA GLN A 353 -7.12 20.79 -3.45
C GLN A 353 -7.53 19.33 -3.63
N VAL A 354 -6.95 18.61 -4.59
CA VAL A 354 -7.19 17.16 -4.78
C VAL A 354 -6.36 16.34 -3.78
N ILE A 355 -5.29 16.93 -3.23
CA ILE A 355 -4.32 16.23 -2.38
C ILE A 355 -4.36 16.75 -0.94
N TYR A 356 -4.11 18.06 -0.72
CA TYR A 356 -3.95 18.59 0.62
C TYR A 356 -5.30 18.88 1.26
N SER A 357 -5.47 18.40 2.49
CA SER A 357 -6.72 18.45 3.24
C SER A 357 -7.91 17.85 2.49
N ALA A 358 -7.65 17.00 1.50
CA ALA A 358 -8.69 16.28 0.80
C ALA A 358 -9.19 15.11 1.66
N GLU A 359 -10.50 14.94 1.68
CA GLU A 359 -11.22 13.93 2.42
C GLU A 359 -11.56 12.75 1.51
N SER A 360 -11.93 11.62 2.11
CA SER A 360 -12.31 10.40 1.42
C SER A 360 -13.51 10.60 0.48
N SER A 361 -13.56 9.75 -0.53
CA SER A 361 -14.68 9.71 -1.48
C SER A 361 -16.00 9.38 -0.77
N PRO A 362 -17.10 10.07 -1.09
CA PRO A 362 -18.43 9.61 -0.70
C PRO A 362 -18.89 8.35 -1.46
N TRP A 363 -18.25 8.04 -2.60
CA TRP A 363 -18.34 6.73 -3.24
C TRP A 363 -17.39 5.77 -2.54
N LYS A 364 -17.90 4.62 -2.12
CA LYS A 364 -17.12 3.62 -1.35
C LYS A 364 -16.08 2.88 -2.18
N HIS A 365 -16.03 3.09 -3.49
CA HIS A 365 -15.14 2.41 -4.44
C HIS A 365 -14.75 3.36 -5.57
N ALA A 366 -13.74 2.98 -6.38
CA ALA A 366 -13.38 3.72 -7.59
C ALA A 366 -14.53 3.70 -8.62
N LEU A 367 -14.64 4.77 -9.38
CA LEU A 367 -15.51 4.83 -10.55
C LEU A 367 -14.75 4.37 -11.81
N PRO A 368 -15.43 3.94 -12.88
CA PRO A 368 -14.75 3.41 -14.06
C PRO A 368 -13.69 4.33 -14.68
N TRP A 369 -13.87 5.65 -14.56
CA TRP A 369 -12.96 6.66 -15.12
C TRP A 369 -11.91 7.17 -14.12
N GLY A 370 -12.01 6.83 -12.82
CA GLY A 370 -11.04 7.30 -11.81
C GLY A 370 -11.61 7.39 -10.40
N ASP A 371 -11.08 8.33 -9.63
CA ASP A 371 -11.41 8.50 -8.22
C ASP A 371 -12.00 9.88 -7.90
N VAL A 372 -12.64 9.96 -6.75
CA VAL A 372 -13.29 11.17 -6.25
C VAL A 372 -12.73 11.50 -4.88
N VAL A 373 -12.47 12.78 -4.63
CA VAL A 373 -12.15 13.30 -3.29
C VAL A 373 -13.05 14.50 -2.97
N VAL A 374 -13.17 14.80 -1.70
CA VAL A 374 -13.92 15.97 -1.22
C VAL A 374 -12.95 16.95 -0.57
N ASN A 375 -13.15 18.24 -0.79
CA ASN A 375 -12.38 19.27 -0.10
C ASN A 375 -13.23 20.55 -0.01
N ASP A 376 -13.30 21.12 1.20
CA ASP A 376 -14.09 22.33 1.49
C ASP A 376 -15.55 22.23 0.96
N GLY A 377 -16.19 21.08 1.19
CA GLY A 377 -17.56 20.79 0.79
C GLY A 377 -17.79 20.67 -0.73
N LYS A 378 -16.73 20.63 -1.53
CA LYS A 378 -16.78 20.41 -2.98
C LYS A 378 -16.28 19.03 -3.35
N ILE A 379 -16.82 18.50 -4.42
CA ILE A 379 -16.44 17.22 -4.98
C ILE A 379 -15.44 17.45 -6.12
N TYR A 380 -14.31 16.73 -6.09
CA TYR A 380 -13.30 16.77 -7.14
C TYR A 380 -13.20 15.40 -7.79
N LEU A 381 -13.52 15.36 -9.09
CA LEU A 381 -13.42 14.16 -9.91
C LEU A 381 -12.01 14.14 -10.54
N ALA A 382 -11.19 13.18 -10.13
CA ALA A 382 -9.88 12.93 -10.71
C ALA A 382 -10.02 11.91 -11.85
N VAL A 383 -10.05 12.39 -13.09
CA VAL A 383 -10.39 11.60 -14.26
C VAL A 383 -9.13 11.11 -14.97
N PHE A 384 -8.84 9.82 -14.82
CA PHE A 384 -7.72 9.13 -15.45
C PHE A 384 -8.05 8.68 -16.86
N ASP A 385 -9.25 8.13 -17.04
CA ASP A 385 -9.74 7.63 -18.31
C ASP A 385 -10.82 8.57 -18.86
N TRP A 386 -10.39 9.43 -19.79
CA TRP A 386 -11.19 10.49 -20.35
C TRP A 386 -12.00 9.98 -21.54
N SER A 387 -13.29 10.28 -21.56
CA SER A 387 -14.20 9.90 -22.63
C SER A 387 -13.79 10.46 -23.98
N SER A 388 -13.86 9.64 -25.01
CA SER A 388 -13.65 10.05 -26.41
C SER A 388 -14.90 10.70 -27.03
N TYR A 389 -16.07 10.50 -26.43
CA TYR A 389 -17.36 10.98 -26.95
C TYR A 389 -17.84 12.26 -26.27
N GLY A 390 -17.00 12.90 -25.45
CA GLY A 390 -17.32 14.17 -24.81
C GLY A 390 -18.36 14.09 -23.69
N LYS A 391 -18.46 12.94 -23.02
CA LYS A 391 -19.36 12.72 -21.90
C LYS A 391 -18.61 12.03 -20.75
N LEU A 392 -18.84 12.50 -19.52
CA LEU A 392 -18.42 11.81 -18.31
C LEU A 392 -19.68 11.44 -17.52
N TYR A 393 -19.76 10.20 -17.11
CA TYR A 393 -20.90 9.64 -16.39
C TYR A 393 -20.59 9.59 -14.90
N LEU A 394 -21.30 10.41 -14.10
CA LEU A 394 -21.18 10.44 -12.64
C LEU A 394 -22.42 9.78 -12.03
N PRO A 395 -22.31 8.50 -11.61
CA PRO A 395 -23.45 7.76 -11.05
C PRO A 395 -23.72 8.13 -9.59
N GLY A 396 -24.96 7.99 -9.16
CA GLY A 396 -25.35 7.93 -7.76
C GLY A 396 -25.37 9.25 -6.99
N LEU A 397 -24.91 10.37 -7.52
CA LEU A 397 -24.95 11.66 -6.82
C LEU A 397 -26.40 12.15 -6.69
N LYS A 398 -26.94 12.15 -5.46
CA LYS A 398 -28.34 12.59 -5.18
C LYS A 398 -28.46 14.08 -4.95
N SER A 399 -27.42 14.70 -4.38
CA SER A 399 -27.40 16.13 -4.05
C SER A 399 -27.64 17.02 -5.26
N GLU A 400 -28.25 18.20 -5.04
CA GLU A 400 -28.47 19.21 -6.07
C GLU A 400 -27.14 19.83 -6.52
N ILE A 401 -26.79 19.69 -7.80
CA ILE A 401 -25.58 20.28 -8.39
C ILE A 401 -25.86 21.75 -8.72
N THR A 402 -25.02 22.64 -8.21
CA THR A 402 -25.09 24.08 -8.48
C THR A 402 -24.12 24.52 -9.56
N SER A 403 -22.99 23.82 -9.73
CA SER A 403 -21.98 24.16 -10.74
C SER A 403 -21.08 22.95 -11.03
N VAL A 404 -20.69 22.80 -12.30
CA VAL A 404 -19.65 21.87 -12.75
C VAL A 404 -18.59 22.65 -13.52
N LYS A 405 -17.31 22.45 -13.19
CA LYS A 405 -16.19 23.16 -13.83
C LYS A 405 -15.03 22.22 -14.10
N LEU A 406 -14.49 22.26 -15.29
CA LEU A 406 -13.19 21.70 -15.63
C LEU A 406 -12.10 22.65 -15.13
N LEU A 407 -11.17 22.16 -14.35
CA LEU A 407 -10.02 22.91 -13.86
C LEU A 407 -8.82 22.73 -14.81
N THR A 408 -8.12 23.83 -15.11
CA THR A 408 -6.90 23.84 -15.92
C THR A 408 -5.84 24.71 -15.23
N GLY A 409 -5.31 24.23 -14.11
CA GLY A 409 -4.47 25.01 -13.21
C GLY A 409 -5.24 26.17 -12.59
N ASN A 410 -4.77 27.40 -12.82
CA ASN A 410 -5.40 28.62 -12.27
C ASN A 410 -6.66 29.07 -13.02
N LYS A 411 -7.09 28.35 -14.05
CA LYS A 411 -8.30 28.65 -14.83
C LYS A 411 -9.34 27.56 -14.63
N SER A 412 -10.60 27.91 -14.86
CA SER A 412 -11.70 26.97 -14.89
C SER A 412 -12.64 27.27 -16.05
N GLN A 413 -13.22 26.21 -16.61
CA GLN A 413 -14.23 26.26 -17.65
C GLN A 413 -15.52 25.67 -17.12
N LYS A 414 -16.63 26.39 -17.19
CA LYS A 414 -17.95 25.86 -16.85
C LYS A 414 -18.32 24.74 -17.82
N LEU A 415 -18.78 23.62 -17.30
CA LEU A 415 -19.31 22.51 -18.08
C LEU A 415 -20.84 22.44 -17.92
N ASN A 416 -21.51 22.05 -19.02
CA ASN A 416 -22.93 21.71 -18.98
C ASN A 416 -23.13 20.28 -18.53
N PHE A 417 -24.22 20.00 -17.87
CA PHE A 417 -24.60 18.66 -17.45
C PHE A 417 -26.11 18.47 -17.54
N THR A 418 -26.53 17.20 -17.62
CA THR A 418 -27.92 16.76 -17.54
C THR A 418 -28.07 15.68 -16.48
N ARG A 419 -29.27 15.48 -15.99
CA ARG A 419 -29.61 14.38 -15.06
C ARG A 419 -30.60 13.43 -15.70
N GLU A 420 -30.28 12.14 -15.63
CA GLU A 420 -31.15 11.05 -16.08
C GLU A 420 -31.28 10.04 -14.93
N GLY A 421 -32.36 10.13 -14.16
CA GLY A 421 -32.52 9.30 -12.96
C GLY A 421 -31.42 9.54 -11.94
N ASN A 422 -30.66 8.47 -11.65
CA ASN A 422 -29.56 8.45 -10.69
C ASN A 422 -28.19 8.84 -11.31
N LEU A 423 -28.18 9.21 -12.60
CA LEU A 423 -26.98 9.52 -13.37
C LEU A 423 -26.87 11.00 -13.68
N THR A 424 -25.72 11.58 -13.46
CA THR A 424 -25.34 12.91 -13.97
C THR A 424 -24.41 12.74 -15.15
N ILE A 425 -24.79 13.27 -16.31
CA ILE A 425 -24.00 13.26 -17.55
C ILE A 425 -23.37 14.65 -17.71
N ILE A 426 -22.04 14.72 -17.62
CA ILE A 426 -21.27 15.95 -17.75
C ILE A 426 -20.70 16.01 -19.16
N ASN A 427 -21.01 17.10 -19.89
CA ASN A 427 -20.45 17.32 -21.22
C ASN A 427 -18.98 17.81 -21.09
N THR A 428 -18.06 17.02 -21.61
CA THR A 428 -16.63 17.25 -21.51
C THR A 428 -16.02 17.64 -22.87
N PRO A 429 -14.95 18.46 -22.92
CA PRO A 429 -14.29 18.75 -24.18
C PRO A 429 -13.53 17.53 -24.73
N CYS A 430 -13.37 17.49 -26.03
CA CYS A 430 -12.44 16.61 -26.76
C CYS A 430 -11.47 17.47 -27.54
N PRO A 431 -10.16 17.15 -27.53
CA PRO A 431 -9.49 16.05 -26.85
C PRO A 431 -9.36 16.27 -25.33
N LYS A 432 -8.78 15.26 -24.62
CA LYS A 432 -8.44 15.31 -23.19
C LYS A 432 -7.62 16.59 -22.88
N PRO A 433 -8.06 17.40 -21.90
CA PRO A 433 -7.41 18.71 -21.64
C PRO A 433 -6.10 18.61 -20.86
N GLU A 434 -5.89 17.56 -20.07
CA GLU A 434 -4.73 17.36 -19.22
C GLU A 434 -4.05 16.02 -19.53
N LYS A 435 -2.71 16.04 -19.69
CA LYS A 435 -1.95 14.83 -20.08
C LYS A 435 -1.99 13.73 -19.02
N LEU A 436 -1.91 14.09 -17.74
CA LEU A 436 -1.88 13.12 -16.64
C LEU A 436 -3.31 12.82 -16.17
N VAL A 437 -3.85 13.67 -15.32
CA VAL A 437 -5.16 13.50 -14.69
C VAL A 437 -5.96 14.78 -14.86
N SER A 438 -7.14 14.70 -15.47
CA SER A 438 -8.03 15.84 -15.59
C SER A 438 -8.87 16.01 -14.32
N VAL A 439 -9.12 17.24 -13.89
CA VAL A 439 -9.85 17.53 -12.65
C VAL A 439 -11.13 18.30 -12.95
N ILE A 440 -12.27 17.77 -12.49
CA ILE A 440 -13.55 18.43 -12.56
C ILE A 440 -14.04 18.76 -11.14
N GLU A 441 -14.33 20.01 -10.87
CA GLU A 441 -14.97 20.49 -9.64
C GLU A 441 -16.49 20.42 -9.79
N VAL A 442 -17.16 19.76 -8.85
CA VAL A 442 -18.63 19.74 -8.74
C VAL A 442 -19.02 20.40 -7.43
N SER A 443 -19.76 21.52 -7.53
CA SER A 443 -20.35 22.21 -6.38
C SER A 443 -21.79 21.76 -6.20
N ILE A 444 -22.18 21.52 -4.97
CA ILE A 444 -23.52 21.07 -4.59
C ILE A 444 -24.16 22.04 -3.62
N LYS A 445 -25.45 21.83 -3.36
CA LYS A 445 -26.21 22.49 -2.31
C LYS A 445 -26.51 21.50 -1.19
N GLY A 446 -26.15 21.87 0.05
CA GLY A 446 -26.32 21.00 1.23
C GLY A 446 -25.26 19.91 1.32
N ASP A 447 -25.61 18.81 1.98
CA ASP A 447 -24.72 17.69 2.22
C ASP A 447 -24.52 16.79 0.98
N ILE A 448 -23.41 16.07 0.93
CA ILE A 448 -23.13 15.12 -0.15
C ILE A 448 -23.86 13.81 0.11
N GLU A 449 -24.82 13.48 -0.72
CA GLU A 449 -25.57 12.23 -0.68
C GLU A 449 -25.30 11.40 -1.94
N VAL A 450 -24.88 10.13 -1.77
CA VAL A 450 -24.51 9.23 -2.87
C VAL A 450 -25.16 7.88 -2.72
N ASP A 451 -25.67 7.34 -3.83
CA ASP A 451 -26.02 5.93 -3.99
C ASP A 451 -24.76 5.16 -4.46
N ASN A 452 -24.33 4.16 -3.69
CA ASN A 452 -23.13 3.39 -3.95
C ASN A 452 -23.37 2.11 -4.79
N THR A 453 -24.48 2.03 -5.52
CA THR A 453 -24.71 0.94 -6.47
C THR A 453 -23.61 0.93 -7.52
N LEU A 454 -23.02 -0.23 -7.79
CA LEU A 454 -22.04 -0.40 -8.87
C LEU A 454 -22.69 0.00 -10.21
N PHE A 455 -21.91 0.64 -11.06
CA PHE A 455 -22.38 1.20 -12.30
C PHE A 455 -21.51 0.74 -13.48
N VAL A 456 -22.16 0.28 -14.55
CA VAL A 456 -21.49 -0.03 -15.80
C VAL A 456 -21.48 1.21 -16.68
N ASP A 457 -20.32 1.84 -16.80
CA ASP A 457 -20.15 3.02 -17.63
C ASP A 457 -20.46 2.70 -19.11
N PRO A 458 -21.27 3.53 -19.78
CA PRO A 458 -21.67 3.29 -21.17
C PRO A 458 -20.53 3.24 -22.19
N GLU A 459 -19.36 3.80 -21.86
CA GLU A 459 -18.19 3.84 -22.73
C GLU A 459 -17.06 2.92 -22.19
N LEU A 460 -16.74 3.06 -20.90
CA LEU A 460 -15.60 2.37 -20.28
C LEU A 460 -15.95 0.99 -19.74
N GLY A 461 -17.24 0.72 -19.54
CA GLY A 461 -17.70 -0.52 -18.93
C GLY A 461 -17.52 -0.56 -17.41
N LEU A 462 -17.28 -1.75 -16.89
CA LEU A 462 -17.01 -1.99 -15.47
C LEU A 462 -15.97 -3.08 -15.32
N LYS A 463 -14.91 -2.81 -14.58
CA LYS A 463 -13.95 -3.79 -14.08
C LYS A 463 -14.08 -3.85 -12.56
N ILE A 464 -14.41 -5.03 -12.00
CA ILE A 464 -14.75 -5.14 -10.58
C ILE A 464 -14.25 -6.43 -9.95
N SER A 465 -13.69 -6.31 -8.75
CA SER A 465 -13.17 -7.42 -7.95
C SER A 465 -14.27 -8.31 -7.40
N THR A 466 -13.93 -9.58 -7.12
CA THR A 466 -14.77 -10.51 -6.34
C THR A 466 -15.07 -10.02 -4.93
N LYS A 467 -14.32 -9.05 -4.38
CA LYS A 467 -14.63 -8.38 -3.12
C LYS A 467 -16.06 -7.81 -3.09
N PHE A 468 -16.57 -7.37 -4.24
CA PHE A 468 -17.89 -6.75 -4.41
C PHE A 468 -18.97 -7.74 -4.89
N SER A 469 -18.67 -9.03 -4.90
CA SER A 469 -19.64 -10.06 -5.25
C SER A 469 -20.28 -10.70 -4.02
N THR A 470 -21.40 -11.37 -4.22
CA THR A 470 -22.05 -12.21 -3.22
C THR A 470 -21.77 -13.68 -3.56
N PRO A 471 -20.88 -14.37 -2.80
CA PRO A 471 -20.57 -15.77 -3.02
C PRO A 471 -21.64 -16.68 -2.38
N GLU A 472 -21.93 -17.80 -3.04
CA GLU A 472 -22.77 -18.89 -2.53
C GLU A 472 -21.98 -20.20 -2.62
N ASN A 473 -21.92 -20.96 -1.51
CA ASN A 473 -21.18 -22.23 -1.36
C ASN A 473 -19.69 -22.13 -1.76
N CYS A 474 -19.10 -20.94 -1.67
CA CYS A 474 -17.70 -20.62 -1.85
C CYS A 474 -17.37 -19.36 -1.03
N ASN A 475 -16.10 -18.95 -0.97
CA ASN A 475 -15.69 -17.83 -0.12
C ASN A 475 -14.79 -16.86 -0.85
N VAL A 476 -14.96 -15.56 -0.56
CA VAL A 476 -13.98 -14.53 -0.91
C VAL A 476 -12.81 -14.62 0.06
N LYS A 477 -11.60 -14.74 -0.48
CA LYS A 477 -10.34 -14.77 0.28
C LYS A 477 -9.44 -13.66 -0.21
N TYR A 478 -8.74 -13.03 0.73
CA TYR A 478 -7.64 -12.12 0.42
C TYR A 478 -6.34 -12.94 0.23
N LYS A 479 -5.53 -12.54 -0.74
CA LYS A 479 -4.21 -13.11 -1.00
C LYS A 479 -3.21 -12.02 -1.34
N GLY A 480 -2.10 -12.01 -0.59
CA GLY A 480 -0.90 -11.22 -0.92
C GLY A 480 0.27 -12.13 -1.26
N TRP A 481 1.13 -11.72 -2.18
CA TRP A 481 2.39 -12.41 -2.49
C TRP A 481 3.43 -11.44 -3.05
N LEU A 482 4.69 -11.83 -2.91
CA LEU A 482 5.81 -11.07 -3.44
C LEU A 482 6.20 -11.62 -4.83
N GLU A 483 6.24 -10.73 -5.81
CA GLU A 483 6.76 -11.04 -7.14
C GLU A 483 8.30 -11.11 -7.15
N LYS A 484 8.87 -11.68 -8.20
CA LYS A 484 10.31 -11.94 -8.32
C LYS A 484 11.20 -10.72 -8.05
N TYR A 485 10.77 -9.54 -8.45
CA TYR A 485 11.59 -8.32 -8.38
C TYR A 485 11.32 -7.45 -7.15
N GLY A 486 10.45 -7.89 -6.24
CA GLY A 486 10.18 -7.20 -4.99
C GLY A 486 8.79 -6.55 -4.90
N GLU A 487 8.03 -6.51 -5.99
CA GLU A 487 6.69 -5.95 -6.01
C GLU A 487 5.69 -6.84 -5.27
N TRP A 488 4.99 -6.28 -4.30
CA TRP A 488 3.88 -6.96 -3.65
C TRP A 488 2.60 -6.87 -4.48
N LYS A 489 1.88 -7.99 -4.58
CA LYS A 489 0.57 -8.10 -5.23
C LYS A 489 -0.48 -8.45 -4.19
N HIS A 490 -1.64 -7.82 -4.33
CA HIS A 490 -2.78 -8.00 -3.45
C HIS A 490 -4.04 -8.22 -4.27
N ILE A 491 -4.82 -9.24 -3.92
CA ILE A 491 -6.03 -9.60 -4.66
C ILE A 491 -7.08 -10.20 -3.74
N TYR A 492 -8.33 -9.92 -4.02
CA TYR A 492 -9.45 -10.70 -3.48
C TYR A 492 -9.84 -11.74 -4.52
N GLN A 493 -10.06 -12.96 -4.09
CA GLN A 493 -10.37 -14.07 -4.98
C GLN A 493 -11.43 -14.99 -4.40
N ILE A 494 -12.24 -15.60 -5.24
CA ILE A 494 -13.12 -16.70 -4.86
C ILE A 494 -12.41 -18.01 -5.19
N GLY A 495 -12.25 -18.84 -4.17
CA GLY A 495 -11.78 -20.21 -4.25
C GLY A 495 -12.80 -21.18 -3.65
N ASP A 496 -12.37 -22.41 -3.36
CA ASP A 496 -13.19 -23.47 -2.75
C ASP A 496 -14.45 -23.82 -3.58
N TRP A 497 -14.33 -23.75 -4.89
CA TRP A 497 -15.41 -24.06 -5.80
C TRP A 497 -15.87 -25.51 -5.70
N ASN A 498 -17.19 -25.73 -5.70
CA ASN A 498 -17.85 -27.02 -5.80
C ASN A 498 -18.98 -26.96 -6.85
N ASP A 499 -19.75 -28.03 -7.00
CA ASP A 499 -20.83 -28.12 -7.99
C ASP A 499 -22.01 -27.17 -7.75
N LYS A 500 -22.15 -26.66 -6.51
CA LYS A 500 -23.19 -25.73 -6.08
C LYS A 500 -22.71 -24.29 -5.96
N SER A 501 -21.40 -24.06 -6.17
CA SER A 501 -20.82 -22.73 -5.98
C SER A 501 -21.22 -21.77 -7.09
N SER A 502 -21.56 -20.54 -6.68
CA SER A 502 -21.76 -19.41 -7.56
C SER A 502 -21.29 -18.11 -6.90
N THR A 503 -21.11 -17.09 -7.71
CA THR A 503 -20.90 -15.72 -7.21
C THR A 503 -21.60 -14.73 -8.11
N THR A 504 -22.21 -13.70 -7.52
CA THR A 504 -23.07 -12.75 -8.21
C THR A 504 -22.66 -11.33 -7.92
N TRP A 505 -22.52 -10.50 -8.94
CA TRP A 505 -22.38 -9.05 -8.85
C TRP A 505 -23.70 -8.38 -9.23
N ASN A 506 -24.08 -7.35 -8.46
CA ASN A 506 -25.22 -6.50 -8.74
C ASN A 506 -24.72 -5.13 -9.16
N PHE A 507 -25.26 -4.59 -10.25
CA PHE A 507 -24.88 -3.30 -10.82
C PHE A 507 -26.03 -2.66 -11.59
N GLU A 508 -25.86 -1.41 -11.98
CA GLU A 508 -26.81 -0.67 -12.81
C GLU A 508 -26.24 -0.52 -14.24
N ILE A 509 -27.09 -0.80 -15.22
CA ILE A 509 -26.81 -0.63 -16.65
C ILE A 509 -27.70 0.49 -17.18
N MET A 510 -27.11 1.47 -17.87
CA MET A 510 -27.84 2.56 -18.49
C MET A 510 -28.23 2.26 -19.94
N THR A 511 -27.38 1.56 -20.67
CA THR A 511 -27.58 1.27 -22.09
C THR A 511 -27.86 -0.22 -22.28
N PRO A 512 -29.11 -0.60 -22.62
CA PRO A 512 -29.41 -1.98 -23.01
C PRO A 512 -28.55 -2.39 -24.21
N GLY A 513 -28.16 -3.67 -24.28
CA GLY A 513 -27.34 -4.15 -25.37
C GLY A 513 -26.42 -5.31 -24.99
N ARG A 514 -25.44 -5.56 -25.83
CA ARG A 514 -24.44 -6.62 -25.64
C ARG A 514 -23.21 -6.08 -24.89
N TYR A 515 -22.72 -6.92 -23.99
CA TYR A 515 -21.52 -6.64 -23.21
C TYR A 515 -20.54 -7.80 -23.32
N PHE A 516 -19.29 -7.49 -23.62
CA PHE A 516 -18.22 -8.47 -23.63
C PHE A 516 -17.78 -8.76 -22.20
N VAL A 517 -17.73 -10.05 -21.86
CA VAL A 517 -17.35 -10.52 -20.53
C VAL A 517 -15.96 -11.10 -20.57
N GLU A 518 -15.11 -10.63 -19.67
CA GLU A 518 -13.79 -11.18 -19.39
C GLU A 518 -13.71 -11.56 -17.90
N LEU A 519 -13.01 -12.66 -17.59
CA LEU A 519 -12.73 -13.10 -16.23
C LEU A 519 -11.23 -13.10 -15.97
N THR A 520 -10.80 -12.52 -14.84
CA THR A 520 -9.42 -12.64 -14.34
C THR A 520 -9.38 -13.80 -13.36
N ALA A 521 -8.69 -14.86 -13.72
CA ALA A 521 -8.65 -16.10 -12.96
C ALA A 521 -7.29 -16.80 -13.02
N THR A 522 -7.07 -17.74 -12.09
CA THR A 522 -5.92 -18.64 -12.07
C THR A 522 -6.37 -20.05 -11.71
N GLY A 523 -5.53 -21.04 -11.99
CA GLY A 523 -5.77 -22.44 -11.64
C GLY A 523 -5.06 -23.39 -12.60
N THR A 524 -5.29 -24.69 -12.43
CA THR A 524 -4.75 -25.75 -13.30
C THR A 524 -5.90 -26.55 -13.93
N GLY A 525 -5.64 -27.13 -15.09
CA GLY A 525 -6.61 -27.97 -15.79
C GLY A 525 -7.73 -27.21 -16.52
N ASN A 526 -8.62 -27.98 -17.13
CA ASN A 526 -9.76 -27.47 -17.89
C ASN A 526 -11.00 -27.27 -17.02
N ARG A 527 -11.75 -26.20 -17.30
CA ARG A 527 -13.07 -25.95 -16.71
C ARG A 527 -14.00 -25.26 -17.69
N VAL A 528 -15.29 -25.38 -17.43
CA VAL A 528 -16.31 -24.62 -18.12
C VAL A 528 -16.72 -23.46 -17.20
N TRP A 529 -16.48 -22.25 -17.66
CA TRP A 529 -17.07 -21.06 -17.07
C TRP A 529 -18.51 -20.92 -17.57
N ASN A 530 -19.44 -20.73 -16.66
CA ASN A 530 -20.81 -20.43 -16.98
C ASN A 530 -21.12 -19.05 -16.41
N VAL A 531 -21.55 -18.14 -17.27
CA VAL A 531 -21.90 -16.75 -16.92
C VAL A 531 -23.35 -16.51 -17.34
N MET A 532 -24.15 -16.01 -16.41
CA MET A 532 -25.58 -15.84 -16.58
C MET A 532 -26.04 -14.48 -16.08
N THR A 533 -26.89 -13.80 -16.85
CA THR A 533 -27.61 -12.59 -16.44
C THR A 533 -28.90 -12.92 -15.70
N ASP A 534 -29.43 -11.98 -14.90
CA ASP A 534 -30.75 -12.09 -14.27
C ASP A 534 -31.90 -12.20 -15.28
N GLU A 535 -31.71 -11.72 -16.51
CA GLU A 535 -32.66 -11.88 -17.61
C GLU A 535 -32.61 -13.26 -18.30
N GLY A 536 -31.76 -14.18 -17.79
CA GLY A 536 -31.66 -15.55 -18.28
C GLY A 536 -30.81 -15.73 -19.54
N PHE A 537 -30.01 -14.73 -19.93
CA PHE A 537 -29.00 -14.92 -20.97
C PHE A 537 -27.79 -15.65 -20.39
N GLU A 538 -27.39 -16.74 -21.01
CA GLU A 538 -26.35 -17.66 -20.52
C GLU A 538 -25.27 -17.88 -21.58
N ILE A 539 -24.01 -17.86 -21.16
CA ILE A 539 -22.86 -18.29 -21.97
C ILE A 539 -22.04 -19.31 -21.22
N GLN A 540 -21.49 -20.25 -21.96
CA GLN A 540 -20.55 -21.24 -21.46
C GLN A 540 -19.27 -21.19 -22.28
N ASN A 541 -18.13 -21.20 -21.60
CA ASN A 541 -16.84 -21.18 -22.25
C ASN A 541 -15.88 -22.15 -21.56
N ARG A 542 -15.37 -23.13 -22.33
CA ARG A 542 -14.37 -24.08 -21.83
C ARG A 542 -12.99 -23.50 -21.99
N GLN A 543 -12.28 -23.37 -20.87
CA GLN A 543 -10.93 -22.83 -20.86
C GLN A 543 -9.97 -23.66 -20.02
N ASN A 544 -8.71 -23.64 -20.46
CA ASN A 544 -7.57 -24.10 -19.72
C ASN A 544 -6.89 -22.87 -19.09
N THR A 545 -6.74 -22.83 -17.78
CA THR A 545 -6.07 -21.72 -17.10
C THR A 545 -4.69 -22.12 -16.60
N SER A 546 -3.86 -21.15 -16.25
CA SER A 546 -2.53 -21.36 -15.71
C SER A 546 -2.46 -20.98 -14.22
N SER A 547 -1.34 -21.31 -13.59
CA SER A 547 -1.08 -21.00 -12.18
C SER A 547 -0.87 -19.50 -11.88
N ILE A 548 -0.81 -18.65 -12.91
CA ILE A 548 -0.76 -17.19 -12.78
C ILE A 548 -2.10 -16.60 -13.20
N TYR A 549 -2.42 -15.41 -12.65
CA TYR A 549 -3.64 -14.69 -13.01
C TYR A 549 -3.55 -14.14 -14.43
N HIS A 550 -4.57 -14.40 -15.21
CA HIS A 550 -4.78 -13.70 -16.47
C HIS A 550 -6.25 -13.39 -16.69
N THR A 551 -6.47 -12.32 -17.47
CA THR A 551 -7.79 -11.95 -17.96
C THR A 551 -8.05 -12.70 -19.27
N GLN A 552 -9.14 -13.45 -19.30
CA GLN A 552 -9.53 -14.28 -20.45
C GLN A 552 -10.95 -13.93 -20.92
N PRO A 553 -11.18 -13.86 -22.24
CA PRO A 553 -12.50 -13.62 -22.80
C PRO A 553 -13.41 -14.82 -22.54
N ILE A 554 -14.65 -14.56 -22.14
CA ILE A 554 -15.69 -15.57 -21.96
C ILE A 554 -16.68 -15.55 -23.11
N GLY A 555 -17.11 -14.37 -23.53
CA GLY A 555 -18.07 -14.16 -24.61
C GLY A 555 -18.96 -12.95 -24.37
N TRP A 556 -20.14 -12.96 -24.99
CA TRP A 556 -21.08 -11.85 -24.96
C TRP A 556 -22.30 -12.21 -24.14
N VAL A 557 -22.70 -11.32 -23.24
CA VAL A 557 -24.02 -11.33 -22.61
C VAL A 557 -24.88 -10.19 -23.17
N ASN A 558 -26.19 -10.29 -23.02
CA ASN A 558 -27.12 -9.26 -23.45
C ASN A 558 -28.04 -8.86 -22.31
N PHE A 559 -28.20 -7.56 -22.09
CA PHE A 559 -29.19 -6.98 -21.20
C PHE A 559 -30.24 -6.27 -22.05
N LYS A 560 -31.52 -6.65 -21.88
CA LYS A 560 -32.62 -6.15 -22.71
C LYS A 560 -33.14 -4.82 -22.23
N THR A 561 -32.95 -4.53 -20.94
CA THR A 561 -33.47 -3.33 -20.28
C THR A 561 -32.36 -2.53 -19.61
N ALA A 562 -32.58 -1.24 -19.39
CA ALA A 562 -31.77 -0.44 -18.50
C ALA A 562 -32.25 -0.64 -17.04
N GLY A 563 -31.37 -0.39 -16.07
CA GLY A 563 -31.66 -0.48 -14.66
C GLY A 563 -30.77 -1.45 -13.90
N LYS A 564 -31.27 -1.95 -12.79
CA LYS A 564 -30.53 -2.87 -11.92
C LYS A 564 -30.53 -4.28 -12.49
N HIS A 565 -29.33 -4.82 -12.62
CA HIS A 565 -29.07 -6.16 -13.16
C HIS A 565 -28.09 -6.92 -12.29
N SER A 566 -27.96 -8.21 -12.57
CA SER A 566 -26.93 -9.04 -11.97
C SER A 566 -26.25 -9.95 -12.98
N LEU A 567 -25.00 -10.31 -12.67
CA LEU A 567 -24.22 -11.31 -13.39
C LEU A 567 -23.72 -12.37 -12.43
N THR A 568 -24.06 -13.62 -12.71
CA THR A 568 -23.66 -14.78 -11.90
C THR A 568 -22.64 -15.63 -12.65
N VAL A 569 -21.57 -16.04 -11.95
CA VAL A 569 -20.52 -16.93 -12.46
C VAL A 569 -20.52 -18.24 -11.71
N ARG A 570 -20.40 -19.37 -12.43
CA ARG A 570 -20.30 -20.74 -11.91
C ARG A 570 -19.28 -21.55 -12.69
N ILE A 571 -18.90 -22.69 -12.11
CA ILE A 571 -18.08 -23.72 -12.79
C ILE A 571 -18.87 -25.03 -12.78
N PRO A 572 -19.77 -25.26 -13.77
CA PRO A 572 -20.61 -26.46 -13.81
C PRO A 572 -19.79 -27.74 -14.09
N GLU A 573 -18.67 -27.65 -14.83
CA GLU A 573 -17.88 -28.78 -15.27
C GLU A 573 -16.39 -28.49 -15.21
N GLY A 574 -15.57 -29.49 -14.92
CA GLY A 574 -14.12 -29.46 -14.94
C GLY A 574 -13.47 -29.21 -13.59
N GLU A 575 -12.23 -28.77 -13.61
CA GLU A 575 -11.39 -28.58 -12.43
C GLU A 575 -11.85 -27.37 -11.60
N ARG A 576 -12.21 -27.59 -10.36
CA ARG A 576 -12.71 -26.58 -9.40
C ARG A 576 -11.74 -26.31 -8.24
N ALA A 577 -11.09 -27.38 -7.76
CA ALA A 577 -10.33 -27.35 -6.50
C ALA A 577 -9.19 -26.31 -6.50
N ASN A 578 -8.51 -26.13 -7.62
CA ASN A 578 -7.38 -25.22 -7.78
C ASN A 578 -7.74 -23.96 -8.60
N THR A 579 -9.02 -23.60 -8.63
CA THR A 579 -9.49 -22.45 -9.40
C THR A 579 -9.72 -21.26 -8.46
N SER A 580 -9.20 -20.11 -8.84
CA SER A 580 -9.46 -18.85 -8.16
C SER A 580 -9.89 -17.79 -9.18
N LEU A 581 -11.05 -17.16 -8.92
CA LEU A 581 -11.59 -16.05 -9.70
C LEU A 581 -11.36 -14.76 -8.92
N ALA A 582 -10.81 -13.75 -9.57
CA ALA A 582 -10.45 -12.49 -8.93
C ALA A 582 -11.31 -11.29 -9.35
N GLU A 583 -11.61 -11.18 -10.65
CA GLU A 583 -12.31 -10.03 -11.20
C GLU A 583 -13.21 -10.44 -12.36
N ILE A 584 -14.25 -9.64 -12.59
CA ILE A 584 -14.97 -9.60 -13.85
C ILE A 584 -14.74 -8.26 -14.55
N LYS A 585 -14.81 -8.27 -15.88
CA LYS A 585 -14.86 -7.06 -16.68
C LYS A 585 -16.01 -7.17 -17.69
N LEU A 586 -16.83 -6.11 -17.72
CA LEU A 586 -17.90 -5.92 -18.68
C LEU A 586 -17.52 -4.76 -19.59
N THR A 587 -17.42 -4.98 -20.89
CA THR A 587 -17.14 -3.93 -21.88
C THR A 587 -18.35 -3.77 -22.79
N PRO A 588 -18.93 -2.58 -22.93
CA PRO A 588 -20.02 -2.34 -23.85
C PRO A 588 -19.61 -2.68 -25.28
N PHE A 589 -20.54 -3.23 -26.06
CA PHE A 589 -20.36 -3.42 -27.48
C PHE A 589 -21.15 -2.37 -28.25
N GLU A 590 -20.49 -1.62 -29.10
CA GLU A 590 -21.09 -0.64 -30.00
C GLU A 590 -21.96 -1.28 -31.11
#